data_a42fa49d5fd2f2d88fe521089c3372a5
#
_entry.id   a42fa49d5fd2f2d88fe521089c3372a5
#
_cell.length_a   1.000
_cell.length_b   1.000
_cell.length_c   1.000
_cell.angle_alpha   90.00
_cell.angle_beta   90.00
_cell.angle_gamma   90.00
#
_symmetry.space_group_name_H-M   'P 1'
#
loop_
_entity.id
_entity.type
_entity.pdbx_description
1 polymer ?
#
loop_
_entity_poly.entity_id
_entity_poly.type
_entity_poly.pdbx_seq_one_letter_code
_entity_poly.pdbx_strand_id
1 'polypeptide(L)' 'MCYMVASSADRSVAWTLSVSGYRIDCVLHRTERGLQVLIHTNGQPLYLRKLDNIKDAVAWAEQERTAWASL' A
#
# COMPACT_ATOMS: atom_id res chain seq x y z
N MET A 1 -13.83 -7.33 20.12
CA MET A 1 -12.74 -6.37 20.31
C MET A 1 -11.45 -6.89 19.77
N CYS A 2 -11.12 -8.15 20.02
CA CYS A 2 -9.88 -8.72 19.54
C CYS A 2 -9.78 -8.69 18.02
N TYR A 3 -10.90 -8.80 17.35
CA TYR A 3 -10.93 -8.80 15.89
C TYR A 3 -10.43 -7.50 15.28
N MET A 4 -10.53 -6.41 16.02
CA MET A 4 -10.03 -5.15 15.51
C MET A 4 -8.52 -5.15 15.43
N VAL A 5 -7.90 -5.82 16.38
CA VAL A 5 -6.43 -5.96 16.35
C VAL A 5 -6.01 -6.83 15.18
N ALA A 6 -6.78 -7.89 14.93
CA ALA A 6 -6.49 -8.78 13.80
C ALA A 6 -6.57 -8.02 12.47
N SER A 7 -7.56 -7.14 12.33
CA SER A 7 -7.67 -6.33 11.12
C SER A 7 -6.43 -5.47 10.90
N SER A 8 -5.93 -4.88 11.98
CA SER A 8 -4.73 -4.04 11.89
C SER A 8 -3.51 -4.85 11.46
N ALA A 9 -3.44 -6.11 11.90
CA ALA A 9 -2.30 -6.96 11.59
C ALA A 9 -2.24 -7.33 10.11
N ASP A 10 -3.36 -7.24 9.38
CA ASP A 10 -3.41 -7.57 7.97
C ASP A 10 -3.01 -6.42 7.06
N ARG A 11 -2.76 -5.28 7.62
CA ARG A 11 -2.38 -4.09 6.86
C ARG A 11 -1.10 -3.50 7.40
N SER A 12 -0.26 -3.04 6.49
CA SER A 12 0.96 -2.32 6.88
C SER A 12 1.28 -1.27 5.84
N VAL A 13 1.81 -0.14 6.30
CA VAL A 13 2.23 0.92 5.40
C VAL A 13 3.63 0.60 4.92
N ALA A 14 3.80 0.43 3.61
CA ALA A 14 5.12 0.14 3.03
C ALA A 14 5.97 1.40 2.98
N TRP A 15 5.36 2.53 2.58
CA TRP A 15 6.06 3.80 2.54
C TRP A 15 5.05 4.94 2.48
N THR A 16 5.54 6.13 2.81
CA THR A 16 4.77 7.36 2.71
C THR A 16 5.68 8.42 2.09
N LEU A 17 5.14 9.17 1.14
CA LEU A 17 5.85 10.27 0.49
C LEU A 17 5.01 11.54 0.54
N SER A 18 5.70 12.67 0.53
CA SER A 18 5.04 13.97 0.35
C SER A 18 5.51 14.53 -0.98
N VAL A 19 4.57 14.74 -1.90
CA VAL A 19 4.87 15.20 -3.24
C VAL A 19 3.94 16.35 -3.60
N SER A 20 4.49 17.50 -3.86
CA SER A 20 3.73 18.68 -4.30
C SER A 20 2.53 18.98 -3.39
N GLY A 21 2.69 18.83 -2.09
CA GLY A 21 1.63 19.09 -1.13
C GLY A 21 0.67 17.95 -0.91
N TYR A 22 0.87 16.82 -1.60
CA TYR A 22 0.06 15.62 -1.41
C TYR A 22 0.82 14.59 -0.60
N ARG A 23 0.09 13.89 0.23
CA ARG A 23 0.64 12.75 0.97
C ARG A 23 0.24 11.48 0.23
N ILE A 24 1.24 10.68 -0.15
CA ILE A 24 1.03 9.44 -0.87
C ILE A 24 1.41 8.29 0.05
N ASP A 25 0.48 7.39 0.30
CA ASP A 25 0.72 6.21 1.12
C ASP A 25 0.59 4.94 0.29
N CYS A 26 1.50 4.01 0.51
CA CYS A 26 1.41 2.68 -0.08
C CYS A 26 1.12 1.70 1.04
N VAL A 27 0.01 1.01 0.95
CA VAL A 27 -0.45 0.09 1.98
C VAL A 27 -0.47 -1.33 1.42
N LEU A 28 0.15 -2.25 2.16
CA LEU A 28 0.08 -3.67 1.84
C LEU A 28 -1.06 -4.26 2.65
N HIS A 29 -1.96 -4.95 1.97
CA HIS A 29 -3.11 -5.57 2.61
C HIS A 29 -3.16 -7.05 2.24
N ARG A 30 -3.07 -7.89 3.26
CA ARG A 30 -3.15 -9.34 3.06
C ARG A 30 -4.61 -9.76 3.09
N THR A 31 -5.01 -10.55 2.09
CA THR A 31 -6.35 -11.12 2.01
C THR A 31 -6.24 -12.62 1.90
N GLU A 32 -7.36 -13.31 1.99
CA GLU A 32 -7.39 -14.76 1.84
C GLU A 32 -6.94 -15.21 0.46
N ARG A 33 -7.06 -14.35 -0.52
CA ARG A 33 -6.73 -14.68 -1.91
C ARG A 33 -5.38 -14.17 -2.35
N GLY A 34 -4.61 -13.57 -1.44
CA GLY A 34 -3.30 -13.05 -1.79
C GLY A 34 -3.08 -11.68 -1.19
N LEU A 35 -2.36 -10.86 -1.92
CA LEU A 35 -1.96 -9.55 -1.44
C LEU A 35 -2.52 -8.45 -2.32
N GLN A 36 -2.84 -7.33 -1.70
CA GLN A 36 -3.22 -6.12 -2.42
C GLN A 36 -2.26 -5.01 -2.02
N VAL A 37 -1.84 -4.23 -3.00
CA VAL A 37 -1.07 -3.02 -2.74
C VAL A 37 -1.96 -1.84 -3.10
N LEU A 38 -2.24 -1.00 -2.12
CA LEU A 38 -3.14 0.13 -2.29
C LEU A 38 -2.35 1.43 -2.25
N ILE A 39 -2.66 2.32 -3.18
CA ILE A 39 -2.08 3.65 -3.19
C ILE A 39 -3.15 4.63 -2.76
N HIS A 40 -2.86 5.39 -1.72
CA HIS A 40 -3.76 6.42 -1.19
C HIS A 40 -3.15 7.79 -1.38
N THR A 41 -3.99 8.79 -1.69
CA THR A 41 -3.56 10.18 -1.70
C THR A 41 -4.40 10.93 -0.68
N ASN A 42 -3.71 11.60 0.26
CA ASN A 42 -4.38 12.35 1.33
C ASN A 42 -5.43 11.52 2.06
N GLY A 43 -5.12 10.24 2.27
CA GLY A 43 -6.00 9.35 3.00
C GLY A 43 -7.12 8.71 2.18
N GLN A 44 -7.21 9.03 0.89
CA GLN A 44 -8.25 8.47 0.03
C GLN A 44 -7.65 7.46 -0.95
N PRO A 45 -8.35 6.34 -1.18
CA PRO A 45 -7.83 5.34 -2.12
C PRO A 45 -7.81 5.91 -3.54
N LEU A 46 -6.70 5.68 -4.22
CA LEU A 46 -6.52 6.11 -5.60
C LEU A 46 -6.60 4.91 -6.54
N TYR A 47 -5.80 3.89 -6.30
CA TYR A 47 -5.87 2.64 -7.04
C TYR A 47 -5.22 1.52 -6.25
N LEU A 48 -5.44 0.30 -6.69
CA LEU A 48 -4.83 -0.86 -6.04
C LEU A 48 -4.43 -1.88 -7.10
N ARG A 49 -3.55 -2.78 -6.69
CA ARG A 49 -3.17 -3.90 -7.53
C ARG A 49 -3.14 -5.17 -6.69
N LYS A 50 -3.68 -6.24 -7.25
CA LYS A 50 -3.66 -7.56 -6.60
C LYS A 50 -2.45 -8.32 -7.09
N LEU A 51 -1.75 -8.95 -6.16
CA LEU A 51 -0.54 -9.70 -6.46
C LEU A 51 -0.58 -11.05 -5.76
N ASP A 52 0.13 -12.02 -6.32
CA ASP A 52 0.06 -13.39 -5.82
C ASP A 52 0.96 -13.65 -4.64
N ASN A 53 2.04 -12.90 -4.51
CA ASN A 53 3.00 -13.14 -3.44
C ASN A 53 3.67 -11.86 -2.98
N ILE A 54 4.33 -11.95 -1.83
CA ILE A 54 4.93 -10.78 -1.19
C ILE A 54 6.08 -10.20 -2.02
N LYS A 55 6.82 -11.05 -2.69
CA LYS A 55 7.96 -10.60 -3.49
C LYS A 55 7.49 -9.66 -4.61
N ASP A 56 6.43 -10.07 -5.32
CA ASP A 56 5.88 -9.23 -6.39
C ASP A 56 5.24 -7.96 -5.82
N ALA A 57 4.60 -8.08 -4.66
CA ALA A 57 3.98 -6.93 -4.02
C ALA A 57 5.03 -5.88 -3.64
N VAL A 58 6.13 -6.33 -3.06
CA VAL A 58 7.22 -5.42 -2.68
C VAL A 58 7.84 -4.78 -3.92
N ALA A 59 8.06 -5.57 -4.98
CA ALA A 59 8.64 -5.05 -6.21
C ALA A 59 7.75 -3.97 -6.82
N TRP A 60 6.45 -4.20 -6.86
CA TRP A 60 5.52 -3.23 -7.42
C TRP A 60 5.46 -1.97 -6.53
N ALA A 61 5.47 -2.15 -5.22
CA ALA A 61 5.46 -1.02 -4.29
C ALA A 61 6.69 -0.13 -4.49
N GLU A 62 7.85 -0.74 -4.73
CA GLU A 62 9.07 0.04 -4.97
C GLU A 62 9.05 0.76 -6.31
N GLN A 63 8.46 0.15 -7.32
CA GLN A 63 8.27 0.81 -8.60
C GLN A 63 7.38 2.04 -8.45
N GLU A 64 6.30 1.91 -7.70
CA GLU A 64 5.40 3.03 -7.43
C GLU A 64 6.09 4.14 -6.65
N ARG A 65 6.88 3.76 -5.66
CA ARG A 65 7.62 4.72 -4.86
C ARG A 65 8.55 5.56 -5.75
N THR A 66 9.26 4.91 -6.63
CA THR A 66 10.18 5.59 -7.55
C THR A 66 9.42 6.51 -8.49
N ALA A 67 8.31 6.05 -9.02
CA ALA A 67 7.50 6.85 -9.93
C ALA A 67 6.96 8.10 -9.25
N TRP A 68 6.41 7.95 -8.04
CA TRP A 68 5.87 9.09 -7.29
C TRP A 68 6.98 10.06 -6.87
N ALA A 69 8.13 9.54 -6.47
CA ALA A 69 9.24 10.37 -6.04
C ALA A 69 9.83 11.20 -7.20
N SER A 70 9.57 10.77 -8.43
CA SER A 70 10.08 11.48 -9.62
C SER A 70 9.22 12.70 -9.99
N LEU A 71 8.08 12.83 -9.41
CA LEU A 71 7.23 13.97 -9.68
C LEU A 71 7.71 15.20 -8.94
#